data_68d3eddda78f16f6e3a0129b4f64ede6
#
_entry.id   68d3eddda78f16f6e3a0129b4f64ede6
#
_cell.length_a   1.000
_cell.length_b   1.000
_cell.length_c   1.000
_cell.angle_alpha   90.00
_cell.angle_beta   90.00
_cell.angle_gamma   90.00
#
_symmetry.space_group_name_H-M   'P 1'
#
loop_
_entity.id
_entity.type
_entity.pdbx_description
1 polymer ?
#
loop_
_entity_poly.entity_id
_entity_poly.type
_entity_poly.pdbx_seq_one_letter_code
_entity_poly.pdbx_strand_id
1 'polypeptide(L)'
;MKIIVSKTAAELGRNAADFIAGKINAASAAKGEARIVLSTGASQLTTLEPLIEKDIDWTKVTMFHLDEYVDLPETHIASFRKYLRERFIEKVPLKAAYLVDGTKEGIAGLTTELRRAPIDVGLIGIGENAHIAFNDPPADFDTKEAYIIVNLNDTCKRQQVGEGWFATVDDVPKQAVSMTVWQILQCETIVSCVPYAVKADAVQKTLENDATNLIPATVLKGHNDYTLFVDTDSFAKVNAGTIRPAPGKSCDIETKELTCSVCKGRE
;
A
#
# COMPACT_ATOMS: atom_id res chain seq x y z
N MET A 1 6.51 10.79 11.40
CA MET A 1 5.38 10.24 10.64
C MET A 1 4.13 11.07 10.87
N LYS A 2 3.17 10.99 9.93
CA LYS A 2 1.88 11.67 10.02
C LYS A 2 0.76 10.64 10.03
N ILE A 3 -0.25 10.83 10.87
CA ILE A 3 -1.48 10.02 10.90
C ILE A 3 -2.64 10.95 10.54
N ILE A 4 -3.41 10.58 9.53
CA ILE A 4 -4.59 11.34 9.12
C ILE A 4 -5.83 10.48 9.38
N VAL A 5 -6.65 10.93 10.34
CA VAL A 5 -7.88 10.25 10.72
C VAL A 5 -9.05 10.92 10.00
N SER A 6 -9.77 10.15 9.20
CA SER A 6 -10.98 10.56 8.49
C SER A 6 -12.20 9.92 9.15
N LYS A 7 -13.37 10.52 8.96
CA LYS A 7 -14.61 10.02 9.56
C LYS A 7 -15.07 8.68 8.95
N THR A 8 -14.82 8.50 7.65
CA THR A 8 -15.24 7.32 6.89
C THR A 8 -14.13 6.83 5.96
N ALA A 9 -14.21 5.56 5.52
CA ALA A 9 -13.31 4.99 4.52
C ALA A 9 -13.32 5.79 3.20
N ALA A 10 -14.47 6.30 2.78
CA ALA A 10 -14.60 7.12 1.58
C ALA A 10 -13.89 8.47 1.72
N GLU A 11 -13.95 9.11 2.89
CA GLU A 11 -13.20 10.34 3.17
C GLU A 11 -11.70 10.09 3.26
N LEU A 12 -11.31 8.97 3.90
CA LEU A 12 -9.92 8.52 3.92
C LEU A 12 -9.39 8.41 2.50
N GLY A 13 -10.10 7.70 1.63
CA GLY A 13 -9.68 7.49 0.25
C GLY A 13 -9.49 8.80 -0.53
N ARG A 14 -10.44 9.74 -0.41
CA ARG A 14 -10.31 11.06 -1.05
C ARG A 14 -9.13 11.87 -0.51
N ASN A 15 -8.96 11.92 0.82
CA ASN A 15 -7.84 12.62 1.45
C ASN A 15 -6.49 12.02 1.05
N ALA A 16 -6.39 10.69 0.97
CA ALA A 16 -5.19 10.00 0.52
C ALA A 16 -4.93 10.24 -0.97
N ALA A 17 -5.96 10.20 -1.82
CA ALA A 17 -5.84 10.48 -3.25
C ALA A 17 -5.35 11.91 -3.52
N ASP A 18 -5.84 12.91 -2.79
CA ASP A 18 -5.35 14.30 -2.89
C ASP A 18 -3.88 14.40 -2.51
N PHE A 19 -3.48 13.74 -1.43
CA PHE A 19 -2.09 13.73 -0.97
C PHE A 19 -1.16 13.04 -1.99
N ILE A 20 -1.55 11.86 -2.48
CA ILE A 20 -0.79 11.07 -3.46
C ILE A 20 -0.67 11.85 -4.77
N ALA A 21 -1.76 12.44 -5.27
CA ALA A 21 -1.75 13.26 -6.48
C ALA A 21 -0.79 14.45 -6.36
N GLY A 22 -0.79 15.13 -5.21
CA GLY A 22 0.16 16.20 -4.94
C GLY A 22 1.62 15.74 -5.00
N LYS A 23 1.95 14.56 -4.48
CA LYS A 23 3.29 13.98 -4.54
C LYS A 23 3.69 13.58 -5.97
N ILE A 24 2.78 12.93 -6.72
CA ILE A 24 3.01 12.56 -8.12
C ILE A 24 3.24 13.81 -8.97
N ASN A 25 2.41 14.83 -8.83
CA ASN A 25 2.54 16.06 -9.59
C ASN A 25 3.84 16.82 -9.25
N ALA A 26 4.23 16.85 -7.97
CA ALA A 26 5.50 17.46 -7.56
C ALA A 26 6.70 16.72 -8.16
N ALA A 27 6.70 15.37 -8.15
CA ALA A 27 7.75 14.56 -8.76
C ALA A 27 7.81 14.79 -10.29
N SER A 28 6.66 14.75 -10.97
CA SER A 28 6.55 15.01 -12.41
C SER A 28 7.04 16.40 -12.80
N ALA A 29 6.73 17.41 -11.99
CA ALA A 29 7.20 18.78 -12.23
C ALA A 29 8.72 18.92 -12.03
N ALA A 30 9.28 18.24 -11.02
CA ALA A 30 10.70 18.34 -10.69
C ALA A 30 11.62 17.50 -11.61
N LYS A 31 11.14 16.30 -12.03
CA LYS A 31 11.95 15.28 -12.70
C LYS A 31 11.51 14.99 -14.14
N GLY A 32 10.37 15.52 -14.58
CA GLY A 32 9.74 15.20 -15.87
C GLY A 32 8.96 13.89 -15.88
N GLU A 33 9.02 13.10 -14.82
CA GLU A 33 8.30 11.85 -14.63
C GLU A 33 8.05 11.57 -13.14
N ALA A 34 7.11 10.68 -12.84
CA ALA A 34 6.92 10.13 -11.51
C ALA A 34 6.89 8.59 -11.57
N ARG A 35 7.36 7.96 -10.51
CA ARG A 35 7.41 6.51 -10.37
C ARG A 35 6.67 6.09 -9.11
N ILE A 36 5.70 5.20 -9.25
CA ILE A 36 4.85 4.78 -8.14
C ILE A 36 4.85 3.26 -7.98
N VAL A 37 4.67 2.81 -6.74
CA VAL A 37 4.38 1.40 -6.43
C VAL A 37 2.98 1.32 -5.86
N LEU A 38 2.19 0.36 -6.33
CA LEU A 38 0.82 0.15 -5.88
C LEU A 38 0.65 -1.24 -5.25
N SER A 39 0.02 -1.25 -4.08
CA SER A 39 -0.55 -2.43 -3.45
C SER A 39 -1.97 -2.69 -3.96
N THR A 40 -2.46 -3.89 -3.71
CA THR A 40 -3.80 -4.36 -4.08
C THR A 40 -4.65 -4.65 -2.84
N GLY A 41 -5.88 -5.12 -3.06
CA GLY A 41 -6.81 -5.52 -2.02
C GLY A 41 -8.02 -4.59 -1.89
N ALA A 42 -9.07 -5.07 -1.21
CA ALA A 42 -10.34 -4.37 -1.09
C ALA A 42 -10.19 -2.98 -0.43
N SER A 43 -9.29 -2.85 0.54
CA SER A 43 -9.00 -1.58 1.22
C SER A 43 -8.40 -0.51 0.31
N GLN A 44 -7.74 -0.90 -0.79
CA GLN A 44 -7.09 0.04 -1.69
C GLN A 44 -8.06 0.69 -2.69
N LEU A 45 -9.22 0.07 -2.95
CA LEU A 45 -10.22 0.61 -3.87
C LEU A 45 -10.69 2.01 -3.46
N THR A 46 -10.90 2.22 -2.16
CA THR A 46 -11.32 3.53 -1.63
C THR A 46 -10.37 4.67 -1.98
N THR A 47 -9.11 4.35 -2.24
CA THR A 47 -8.07 5.32 -2.61
C THR A 47 -7.83 5.35 -4.12
N LEU A 48 -7.78 4.19 -4.78
CA LEU A 48 -7.52 4.12 -6.22
C LEU A 48 -8.63 4.76 -7.06
N GLU A 49 -9.90 4.53 -6.69
CA GLU A 49 -11.05 5.12 -7.40
C GLU A 49 -10.99 6.66 -7.44
N PRO A 50 -10.88 7.39 -6.31
CA PRO A 50 -10.73 8.85 -6.40
C PRO A 50 -9.37 9.29 -6.95
N LEU A 51 -8.31 8.47 -6.89
CA LEU A 51 -6.99 8.82 -7.41
C LEU A 51 -6.98 8.91 -8.95
N ILE A 52 -7.66 7.99 -9.64
CA ILE A 52 -7.76 8.01 -11.12
C ILE A 52 -8.49 9.26 -11.64
N GLU A 53 -9.31 9.90 -10.80
CA GLU A 53 -10.06 11.12 -11.14
C GLU A 53 -9.26 12.41 -10.91
N LYS A 54 -8.04 12.32 -10.33
CA LYS A 54 -7.21 13.49 -10.04
C LYS A 54 -6.56 14.03 -11.30
N ASP A 55 -6.33 15.34 -11.29
CA ASP A 55 -5.58 16.03 -12.34
C ASP A 55 -4.10 15.67 -12.26
N ILE A 56 -3.74 14.56 -12.90
CA ILE A 56 -2.40 14.01 -13.01
C ILE A 56 -2.10 13.74 -14.48
N ASP A 57 -0.94 14.19 -14.97
CA ASP A 57 -0.44 13.77 -16.29
C ASP A 57 0.10 12.32 -16.19
N TRP A 58 -0.82 11.38 -16.32
CA TRP A 58 -0.52 9.95 -16.24
C TRP A 58 0.47 9.47 -17.31
N THR A 59 0.61 10.20 -18.43
CA THR A 59 1.59 9.86 -19.48
C THR A 59 3.05 10.02 -19.01
N LYS A 60 3.26 10.66 -17.86
CA LYS A 60 4.54 10.79 -17.16
C LYS A 60 4.72 9.81 -16.01
N VAL A 61 3.72 8.98 -15.71
CA VAL A 61 3.75 8.11 -14.53
C VAL A 61 4.08 6.67 -14.93
N THR A 62 5.13 6.12 -14.30
CA THR A 62 5.50 4.70 -14.37
C THR A 62 5.05 4.00 -13.10
N MET A 63 4.27 2.93 -13.23
CA MET A 63 3.75 2.15 -12.13
C MET A 63 4.47 0.80 -11.99
N PHE A 64 4.77 0.42 -10.75
CA PHE A 64 5.31 -0.88 -10.37
C PHE A 64 4.34 -1.62 -9.46
N HIS A 65 4.28 -2.94 -9.64
CA HIS A 65 3.47 -3.83 -8.84
C HIS A 65 4.21 -4.26 -7.58
N LEU A 66 3.50 -4.29 -6.44
CA LEU A 66 4.09 -4.62 -5.15
C LEU A 66 4.35 -6.11 -4.99
N ASP A 67 3.38 -6.95 -5.38
CA ASP A 67 3.40 -8.40 -5.11
C ASP A 67 2.38 -9.17 -5.96
N GLU A 68 2.60 -10.48 -6.15
CA GLU A 68 1.68 -11.37 -6.87
C GLU A 68 1.91 -12.83 -6.45
N TYR A 69 0.90 -13.66 -6.57
CA TYR A 69 1.01 -15.10 -6.40
C TYR A 69 1.89 -15.75 -7.47
N VAL A 70 2.69 -16.74 -7.07
CA VAL A 70 3.42 -17.59 -8.00
C VAL A 70 2.43 -18.55 -8.66
N ASP A 71 2.61 -18.77 -9.97
CA ASP A 71 1.85 -19.72 -10.79
C ASP A 71 0.32 -19.49 -10.86
N LEU A 72 -0.17 -18.33 -10.41
CA LEU A 72 -1.58 -17.96 -10.56
C LEU A 72 -1.81 -17.33 -11.94
N PRO A 73 -2.73 -17.87 -12.78
CA PRO A 73 -3.08 -17.24 -14.05
C PRO A 73 -3.63 -15.83 -13.84
N GLU A 74 -3.23 -14.88 -14.70
CA GLU A 74 -3.74 -13.50 -14.64
C GLU A 74 -5.26 -13.41 -14.76
N THR A 75 -5.89 -14.40 -15.43
CA THR A 75 -7.35 -14.46 -15.57
C THR A 75 -8.08 -14.87 -14.29
N HIS A 76 -7.36 -15.39 -13.28
CA HIS A 76 -7.96 -15.80 -12.01
C HIS A 76 -8.50 -14.58 -11.25
N ILE A 77 -9.65 -14.75 -10.57
CA ILE A 77 -10.30 -13.66 -9.83
C ILE A 77 -9.39 -13.06 -8.74
N ALA A 78 -8.53 -13.87 -8.14
CA ALA A 78 -7.60 -13.46 -7.09
C ALA A 78 -6.27 -12.89 -7.62
N SER A 79 -6.04 -12.84 -8.94
CA SER A 79 -4.80 -12.26 -9.47
C SER A 79 -4.74 -10.76 -9.20
N PHE A 80 -3.65 -10.33 -8.58
CA PHE A 80 -3.39 -8.92 -8.32
C PHE A 80 -3.06 -8.15 -9.61
N ARG A 81 -2.50 -8.84 -10.63
CA ARG A 81 -2.34 -8.27 -11.98
C ARG A 81 -3.68 -7.92 -12.59
N LYS A 82 -4.66 -8.86 -12.52
CA LYS A 82 -6.03 -8.62 -12.98
C LYS A 82 -6.64 -7.43 -12.25
N TYR A 83 -6.52 -7.40 -10.92
CA TYR A 83 -7.01 -6.31 -10.10
C TYR A 83 -6.46 -4.96 -10.57
N LEU A 84 -5.12 -4.83 -10.73
CA LEU A 84 -4.50 -3.58 -11.16
C LEU A 84 -4.86 -3.20 -12.59
N ARG A 85 -4.99 -4.16 -13.52
CA ARG A 85 -5.44 -3.86 -14.88
C ARG A 85 -6.83 -3.24 -14.88
N GLU A 86 -7.80 -3.94 -14.31
CA GLU A 86 -9.20 -3.54 -14.36
C GLU A 86 -9.50 -2.29 -13.53
N ARG A 87 -8.79 -2.11 -12.41
CA ARG A 87 -9.08 -1.04 -11.44
C ARG A 87 -8.22 0.20 -11.60
N PHE A 88 -7.09 0.11 -12.30
CA PHE A 88 -6.18 1.23 -12.41
C PHE A 88 -5.57 1.37 -13.82
N ILE A 89 -4.85 0.37 -14.33
CA ILE A 89 -4.02 0.51 -15.54
C ILE A 89 -4.86 0.86 -16.77
N GLU A 90 -6.03 0.24 -16.94
CA GLU A 90 -6.94 0.49 -18.07
C GLU A 90 -7.76 1.78 -17.91
N LYS A 91 -7.65 2.45 -16.76
CA LYS A 91 -8.40 3.68 -16.47
C LYS A 91 -7.60 4.95 -16.76
N VAL A 92 -6.28 4.85 -16.80
CA VAL A 92 -5.39 6.01 -16.95
C VAL A 92 -4.29 5.72 -17.99
N PRO A 93 -3.87 6.71 -18.80
CA PRO A 93 -2.86 6.53 -19.86
C PRO A 93 -1.44 6.54 -19.25
N LEU A 94 -1.06 5.48 -18.51
CA LEU A 94 0.27 5.39 -17.89
C LEU A 94 1.40 5.41 -18.93
N LYS A 95 2.55 6.02 -18.59
CA LYS A 95 3.79 5.91 -19.33
C LYS A 95 4.25 4.45 -19.49
N ALA A 96 4.21 3.70 -18.39
CA ALA A 96 4.50 2.28 -18.34
C ALA A 96 3.89 1.63 -17.07
N ALA A 97 3.63 0.33 -17.14
CA ALA A 97 3.24 -0.50 -16.00
C ALA A 97 4.08 -1.77 -15.97
N TYR A 98 4.77 -1.99 -14.87
CA TYR A 98 5.62 -3.15 -14.64
C TYR A 98 4.96 -4.07 -13.61
N LEU A 99 4.40 -5.18 -14.08
CA LEU A 99 3.68 -6.14 -13.26
C LEU A 99 4.59 -7.31 -12.85
N VAL A 100 4.40 -7.81 -11.64
CA VAL A 100 5.00 -9.07 -11.18
C VAL A 100 4.33 -10.21 -11.93
N ASP A 101 5.07 -10.99 -12.69
CA ASP A 101 4.55 -12.11 -13.48
C ASP A 101 4.52 -13.45 -12.71
N GLY A 102 5.09 -13.48 -11.52
CA GLY A 102 5.15 -14.67 -10.67
C GLY A 102 6.32 -15.62 -11.02
N THR A 103 7.24 -15.23 -11.91
CA THR A 103 8.40 -16.03 -12.30
C THR A 103 9.73 -15.46 -11.77
N LYS A 104 10.75 -16.33 -11.67
CA LYS A 104 12.10 -15.90 -11.26
C LYS A 104 12.76 -15.01 -12.30
N GLU A 105 12.54 -15.33 -13.57
CA GLU A 105 13.07 -14.60 -14.72
C GLU A 105 12.49 -13.18 -14.76
N GLY A 106 11.17 -13.04 -14.53
CA GLY A 106 10.49 -11.76 -14.46
C GLY A 106 10.99 -10.87 -13.33
N ILE A 107 11.35 -11.45 -12.17
CA ILE A 107 11.92 -10.71 -11.03
C ILE A 107 13.20 -9.95 -11.43
N ALA A 108 14.10 -10.57 -12.21
CA ALA A 108 15.36 -9.94 -12.59
C ALA A 108 15.14 -8.71 -13.47
N GLY A 109 14.27 -8.83 -14.49
CA GLY A 109 13.89 -7.72 -15.36
C GLY A 109 13.18 -6.59 -14.59
N LEU A 110 12.22 -6.95 -13.75
CA LEU A 110 11.48 -6.02 -12.92
C LEU A 110 12.40 -5.27 -11.93
N THR A 111 13.35 -5.98 -11.31
CA THR A 111 14.35 -5.38 -10.41
C THR A 111 15.21 -4.36 -11.13
N THR A 112 15.65 -4.68 -12.35
CA THR A 112 16.47 -3.76 -13.16
C THR A 112 15.73 -2.45 -13.43
N GLU A 113 14.46 -2.54 -13.85
CA GLU A 113 13.66 -1.35 -14.11
C GLU A 113 13.31 -0.60 -12.81
N LEU A 114 12.97 -1.33 -11.74
CA LEU A 114 12.64 -0.72 -10.44
C LEU A 114 13.81 0.12 -9.90
N ARG A 115 15.04 -0.40 -9.99
CA ARG A 115 16.24 0.23 -9.44
C ARG A 115 16.90 1.27 -10.33
N ARG A 116 16.36 1.52 -11.53
CA ARG A 116 16.90 2.54 -12.45
C ARG A 116 16.81 3.95 -11.86
N ALA A 117 15.80 4.24 -11.07
CA ALA A 117 15.62 5.49 -10.34
C ALA A 117 14.76 5.25 -9.08
N PRO A 118 14.77 6.15 -8.08
CA PRO A 118 13.92 6.06 -6.91
C PRO A 118 12.43 5.98 -7.26
N ILE A 119 11.66 5.34 -6.39
CA ILE A 119 10.20 5.37 -6.42
C ILE A 119 9.74 6.60 -5.64
N ASP A 120 8.98 7.49 -6.29
CA ASP A 120 8.51 8.74 -5.68
C ASP A 120 7.42 8.49 -4.63
N VAL A 121 6.48 7.56 -4.91
CA VAL A 121 5.38 7.24 -4.01
C VAL A 121 5.13 5.73 -3.95
N GLY A 122 5.23 5.15 -2.75
CA GLY A 122 4.78 3.80 -2.46
C GLY A 122 3.42 3.82 -1.74
N LEU A 123 2.38 3.28 -2.38
CA LEU A 123 1.09 3.01 -1.74
C LEU A 123 1.14 1.59 -1.17
N ILE A 124 1.39 1.50 0.13
CA ILE A 124 1.68 0.25 0.82
C ILE A 124 0.53 -0.10 1.76
N GLY A 125 -0.20 -1.17 1.44
CA GLY A 125 -1.27 -1.69 2.29
C GLY A 125 -0.73 -2.34 3.57
N ILE A 126 -1.58 -2.41 4.60
CA ILE A 126 -1.30 -3.16 5.84
C ILE A 126 -2.33 -4.28 5.97
N GLY A 127 -1.86 -5.52 6.04
CA GLY A 127 -2.71 -6.69 6.23
C GLY A 127 -3.29 -6.79 7.65
N GLU A 128 -4.23 -7.71 7.88
CA GLU A 128 -4.89 -7.87 9.18
C GLU A 128 -3.96 -8.31 10.32
N ASN A 129 -2.89 -9.05 9.98
CA ASN A 129 -1.82 -9.41 10.90
C ASN A 129 -0.67 -8.41 10.93
N ALA A 130 -0.85 -7.22 10.34
CA ALA A 130 0.14 -6.15 10.18
C ALA A 130 1.31 -6.50 9.24
N HIS A 131 1.14 -7.44 8.29
CA HIS A 131 2.10 -7.62 7.21
C HIS A 131 2.06 -6.46 6.20
N ILE A 132 3.13 -6.29 5.44
CA ILE A 132 3.21 -5.39 4.29
C ILE A 132 3.69 -6.18 3.07
N ALA A 133 3.01 -6.05 1.92
CA ALA A 133 3.12 -6.99 0.81
C ALA A 133 2.93 -8.43 1.33
N PHE A 134 3.58 -9.44 0.78
CA PHE A 134 3.61 -10.78 1.37
C PHE A 134 4.77 -10.99 2.38
N ASN A 135 5.24 -9.90 3.03
CA ASN A 135 6.19 -10.02 4.14
C ASN A 135 5.43 -10.31 5.45
N ASP A 136 4.99 -11.57 5.60
CA ASP A 136 4.31 -12.06 6.80
C ASP A 136 5.26 -12.20 8.01
N PRO A 137 4.74 -12.13 9.25
CA PRO A 137 5.53 -12.38 10.46
C PRO A 137 6.10 -13.82 10.54
N PRO A 138 7.38 -14.01 10.91
CA PRO A 138 8.43 -13.00 11.06
C PRO A 138 8.98 -12.56 9.68
N ALA A 139 8.89 -11.28 9.36
CA ALA A 139 9.36 -10.77 8.07
C ALA A 139 10.88 -10.70 8.01
N ASP A 140 11.45 -10.87 6.82
CA ASP A 140 12.87 -10.66 6.58
C ASP A 140 13.17 -9.17 6.43
N PHE A 141 13.84 -8.58 7.45
CA PHE A 141 14.29 -7.19 7.42
C PHE A 141 15.72 -7.02 6.91
N ASP A 142 16.45 -8.13 6.69
CA ASP A 142 17.87 -8.11 6.38
C ASP A 142 18.17 -8.16 4.89
N THR A 143 17.33 -8.87 4.11
CA THR A 143 17.52 -8.99 2.66
C THR A 143 17.48 -7.63 1.96
N LYS A 144 18.40 -7.47 0.98
CA LYS A 144 18.51 -6.26 0.15
C LYS A 144 18.01 -6.50 -1.29
N GLU A 145 17.44 -7.67 -1.55
CA GLU A 145 16.80 -7.96 -2.83
C GLU A 145 15.60 -7.03 -3.05
N ALA A 146 15.26 -6.77 -4.32
CA ALA A 146 14.06 -5.97 -4.61
C ALA A 146 12.79 -6.78 -4.38
N TYR A 147 12.79 -8.00 -4.89
CA TYR A 147 11.71 -8.96 -4.75
C TYR A 147 12.26 -10.31 -4.32
N ILE A 148 11.49 -11.03 -3.52
CA ILE A 148 11.75 -12.41 -3.09
C ILE A 148 10.54 -13.29 -3.32
N ILE A 149 10.76 -14.59 -3.45
CA ILE A 149 9.70 -15.59 -3.41
C ILE A 149 9.54 -16.02 -1.96
N VAL A 150 8.33 -15.90 -1.43
CA VAL A 150 7.96 -16.27 -0.06
C VAL A 150 7.00 -17.45 -0.06
N ASN A 151 7.06 -18.30 0.98
CA ASN A 151 6.05 -19.32 1.22
C ASN A 151 4.90 -18.70 2.03
N LEU A 152 3.67 -18.86 1.53
CA LEU A 152 2.49 -18.37 2.23
C LEU A 152 2.14 -19.27 3.41
N ASN A 153 2.03 -18.67 4.59
CA ASN A 153 1.62 -19.38 5.79
C ASN A 153 0.09 -19.58 5.84
N ASP A 154 -0.37 -20.46 6.73
CA ASP A 154 -1.78 -20.79 6.85
C ASP A 154 -2.66 -19.60 7.28
N THR A 155 -2.10 -18.65 8.03
CA THR A 155 -2.83 -17.44 8.45
C THR A 155 -3.12 -16.54 7.25
N CYS A 156 -2.11 -16.30 6.40
CA CYS A 156 -2.26 -15.57 5.15
C CYS A 156 -3.29 -16.27 4.23
N LYS A 157 -3.17 -17.59 4.04
CA LYS A 157 -4.10 -18.35 3.21
C LYS A 157 -5.54 -18.28 3.71
N ARG A 158 -5.76 -18.42 5.03
CA ARG A 158 -7.10 -18.29 5.64
C ARG A 158 -7.68 -16.90 5.45
N GLN A 159 -6.87 -15.84 5.50
CA GLN A 159 -7.33 -14.49 5.19
C GLN A 159 -7.85 -14.39 3.75
N GLN A 160 -7.12 -14.95 2.78
CA GLN A 160 -7.53 -14.91 1.37
C GLN A 160 -8.85 -15.66 1.09
N VAL A 161 -9.06 -16.79 1.80
CA VAL A 161 -10.34 -17.52 1.76
C VAL A 161 -11.45 -16.69 2.44
N GLY A 162 -11.15 -16.06 3.58
CA GLY A 162 -12.10 -15.20 4.31
C GLY A 162 -12.53 -13.97 3.51
N GLU A 163 -11.65 -13.43 2.68
CA GLU A 163 -11.93 -12.34 1.74
C GLU A 163 -12.67 -12.81 0.47
N GLY A 164 -12.87 -14.13 0.30
CA GLY A 164 -13.63 -14.69 -0.82
C GLY A 164 -12.85 -14.86 -2.13
N TRP A 165 -11.52 -14.72 -2.10
CA TRP A 165 -10.68 -14.86 -3.29
C TRP A 165 -10.45 -16.31 -3.71
N PHE A 166 -10.51 -17.25 -2.75
CA PHE A 166 -10.35 -18.69 -2.97
C PHE A 166 -11.44 -19.45 -2.20
N ALA A 167 -11.85 -20.60 -2.74
CA ALA A 167 -12.89 -21.42 -2.10
C ALA A 167 -12.36 -22.13 -0.85
N THR A 168 -11.13 -22.65 -0.90
CA THR A 168 -10.48 -23.37 0.20
C THR A 168 -9.03 -22.90 0.39
N VAL A 169 -8.44 -23.26 1.54
CA VAL A 169 -7.03 -22.96 1.85
C VAL A 169 -6.08 -23.69 0.88
N ASP A 170 -6.47 -24.85 0.39
CA ASP A 170 -5.68 -25.66 -0.54
C ASP A 170 -5.64 -25.07 -1.96
N ASP A 171 -6.66 -24.27 -2.31
CA ASP A 171 -6.71 -23.54 -3.59
C ASP A 171 -5.77 -22.33 -3.62
N VAL A 172 -5.37 -21.83 -2.45
CA VAL A 172 -4.45 -20.68 -2.36
C VAL A 172 -3.06 -21.12 -2.80
N PRO A 173 -2.38 -20.37 -3.71
CA PRO A 173 -1.01 -20.68 -4.09
C PRO A 173 -0.09 -20.86 -2.88
N LYS A 174 0.91 -21.72 -3.02
CA LYS A 174 1.86 -22.00 -1.94
C LYS A 174 2.86 -20.87 -1.75
N GLN A 175 3.12 -20.11 -2.81
CA GLN A 175 4.15 -19.09 -2.86
C GLN A 175 3.62 -17.79 -3.49
N ALA A 176 4.29 -16.70 -3.15
CA ALA A 176 4.10 -15.40 -3.77
C ALA A 176 5.46 -14.72 -4.02
N VAL A 177 5.50 -13.85 -5.03
CA VAL A 177 6.59 -12.88 -5.21
C VAL A 177 6.19 -11.64 -4.43
N SER A 178 7.07 -11.17 -3.57
CA SER A 178 6.85 -10.00 -2.72
C SER A 178 7.98 -9.00 -2.87
N MET A 179 7.66 -7.72 -3.02
CA MET A 179 8.64 -6.66 -2.79
C MET A 179 9.11 -6.75 -1.33
N THR A 180 10.42 -6.66 -1.11
CA THR A 180 11.00 -6.79 0.22
C THR A 180 10.71 -5.57 1.08
N VAL A 181 10.78 -5.76 2.39
CA VAL A 181 10.68 -4.64 3.35
C VAL A 181 11.74 -3.58 3.05
N TRP A 182 12.98 -4.00 2.76
CA TRP A 182 14.06 -3.08 2.43
C TRP A 182 13.74 -2.26 1.19
N GLN A 183 13.24 -2.88 0.12
CA GLN A 183 12.93 -2.19 -1.14
C GLN A 183 11.74 -1.22 -0.97
N ILE A 184 10.72 -1.59 -0.19
CA ILE A 184 9.60 -0.70 0.17
C ILE A 184 10.13 0.57 0.85
N LEU A 185 11.06 0.43 1.78
CA LEU A 185 11.65 1.55 2.51
C LEU A 185 12.56 2.46 1.64
N GLN A 186 12.87 2.08 0.39
CA GLN A 186 13.60 2.93 -0.55
C GLN A 186 12.68 3.91 -1.32
N CYS A 187 11.36 3.87 -1.14
CA CYS A 187 10.45 4.87 -1.69
C CYS A 187 10.75 6.26 -1.06
N GLU A 188 10.63 7.34 -1.83
CA GLU A 188 10.81 8.71 -1.30
C GLU A 188 9.67 9.07 -0.33
N THR A 189 8.44 8.75 -0.69
CA THR A 189 7.25 8.88 0.16
C THR A 189 6.55 7.53 0.29
N ILE A 190 6.16 7.15 1.50
CA ILE A 190 5.30 5.98 1.74
C ILE A 190 3.95 6.44 2.27
N VAL A 191 2.89 5.94 1.66
CA VAL A 191 1.50 6.17 2.06
C VAL A 191 0.85 4.83 2.37
N SER A 192 0.25 4.69 3.54
CA SER A 192 -0.61 3.54 3.87
C SER A 192 -2.06 3.99 4.04
N CYS A 193 -2.98 3.35 3.31
CA CYS A 193 -4.42 3.57 3.40
C CYS A 193 -5.06 2.35 4.04
N VAL A 194 -5.53 2.49 5.27
CA VAL A 194 -5.95 1.36 6.11
C VAL A 194 -7.35 1.62 6.68
N PRO A 195 -8.40 1.51 5.85
CA PRO A 195 -9.79 1.68 6.28
C PRO A 195 -10.35 0.41 6.94
N TYR A 196 -11.52 0.57 7.57
CA TYR A 196 -12.42 -0.46 8.10
C TYR A 196 -12.01 -1.07 9.44
N ALA A 197 -13.01 -1.42 10.23
CA ALA A 197 -12.89 -1.99 11.58
C ALA A 197 -12.04 -3.28 11.63
N VAL A 198 -12.06 -4.09 10.56
CA VAL A 198 -11.24 -5.32 10.45
C VAL A 198 -9.74 -5.04 10.56
N LYS A 199 -9.30 -3.81 10.27
CA LYS A 199 -7.90 -3.37 10.35
C LYS A 199 -7.51 -2.78 11.70
N ALA A 200 -8.46 -2.61 12.64
CA ALA A 200 -8.21 -1.91 13.91
C ALA A 200 -7.07 -2.55 14.74
N ASP A 201 -7.01 -3.89 14.80
CA ASP A 201 -5.94 -4.59 15.51
C ASP A 201 -4.56 -4.41 14.86
N ALA A 202 -4.52 -4.43 13.53
CA ALA A 202 -3.27 -4.20 12.78
C ALA A 202 -2.77 -2.77 12.95
N VAL A 203 -3.66 -1.78 12.91
CA VAL A 203 -3.35 -0.37 13.12
C VAL A 203 -2.83 -0.16 14.55
N GLN A 204 -3.54 -0.69 15.56
CA GLN A 204 -3.11 -0.61 16.95
C GLN A 204 -1.72 -1.23 17.14
N LYS A 205 -1.53 -2.48 16.70
CA LYS A 205 -0.24 -3.17 16.80
C LYS A 205 0.89 -2.39 16.13
N THR A 206 0.64 -1.84 14.93
CA THR A 206 1.61 -1.04 14.20
C THR A 206 2.02 0.21 14.97
N LEU A 207 1.07 0.91 15.59
CA LEU A 207 1.32 2.20 16.21
C LEU A 207 1.88 2.08 17.64
N GLU A 208 1.45 1.07 18.41
CA GLU A 208 1.75 0.95 19.84
C GLU A 208 2.96 0.05 20.15
N ASN A 209 3.60 -0.58 19.14
CA ASN A 209 4.81 -1.40 19.35
C ASN A 209 6.04 -0.76 18.70
N ASP A 210 7.23 -1.04 19.25
CA ASP A 210 8.49 -0.71 18.61
C ASP A 210 8.68 -1.50 17.31
N ALA A 211 9.62 -1.08 16.47
CA ALA A 211 9.90 -1.77 15.21
C ALA A 211 10.30 -3.23 15.46
N THR A 212 9.57 -4.17 14.89
CA THR A 212 9.81 -5.60 15.00
C THR A 212 9.34 -6.34 13.77
N ASN A 213 10.05 -7.38 13.37
CA ASN A 213 9.66 -8.23 12.26
C ASN A 213 8.46 -9.14 12.56
N LEU A 214 8.06 -9.25 13.82
CA LEU A 214 6.83 -9.92 14.24
C LEU A 214 5.57 -9.08 13.98
N ILE A 215 5.75 -7.79 13.72
CA ILE A 215 4.69 -6.84 13.31
C ILE A 215 5.29 -5.98 12.19
N PRO A 216 5.38 -6.52 10.95
CA PRO A 216 6.20 -5.91 9.88
C PRO A 216 5.88 -4.44 9.58
N ALA A 217 4.62 -4.03 9.64
CA ALA A 217 4.22 -2.65 9.40
C ALA A 217 4.84 -1.64 10.38
N THR A 218 5.33 -2.08 11.55
CA THR A 218 5.99 -1.20 12.53
C THR A 218 7.23 -0.50 11.97
N VAL A 219 7.91 -1.11 10.98
CA VAL A 219 9.11 -0.54 10.37
C VAL A 219 8.84 0.74 9.60
N LEU A 220 7.62 0.89 9.06
CA LEU A 220 7.19 2.06 8.29
C LEU A 220 7.28 3.35 9.11
N LYS A 221 7.11 3.26 10.43
CA LYS A 221 7.21 4.42 11.34
C LYS A 221 8.61 5.06 11.35
N GLY A 222 9.64 4.30 10.98
CA GLY A 222 11.02 4.77 10.84
C GLY A 222 11.28 5.51 9.53
N HIS A 223 10.41 5.42 8.54
CA HIS A 223 10.57 6.08 7.26
C HIS A 223 10.51 7.61 7.39
N ASN A 224 11.30 8.34 6.58
CA ASN A 224 11.40 9.79 6.68
C ASN A 224 10.12 10.52 6.28
N ASP A 225 9.45 10.04 5.24
CA ASP A 225 8.20 10.60 4.74
C ASP A 225 7.12 9.51 4.68
N TYR A 226 6.57 9.20 5.85
CA TYR A 226 5.50 8.22 6.02
C TYR A 226 4.22 8.88 6.49
N THR A 227 3.14 8.66 5.75
CA THR A 227 1.78 9.09 6.12
C THR A 227 0.84 7.89 6.15
N LEU A 228 0.20 7.69 7.32
CA LEU A 228 -0.83 6.69 7.54
C LEU A 228 -2.21 7.35 7.50
N PHE A 229 -3.04 6.93 6.56
CA PHE A 229 -4.46 7.30 6.48
C PHE A 229 -5.30 6.19 7.08
N VAL A 230 -6.14 6.56 8.04
CA VAL A 230 -7.08 5.68 8.75
C VAL A 230 -8.47 6.32 8.79
N ASP A 231 -9.49 5.52 9.00
CA ASP A 231 -10.82 6.00 9.35
C ASP A 231 -11.10 5.80 10.86
N THR A 232 -12.22 6.32 11.33
CA THR A 232 -12.60 6.18 12.75
C THR A 232 -12.70 4.73 13.17
N ASP A 233 -13.10 3.83 12.27
CA ASP A 233 -13.29 2.41 12.58
C ASP A 233 -11.95 1.67 12.70
N SER A 234 -11.04 1.89 11.77
CA SER A 234 -9.69 1.28 11.83
C SER A 234 -8.81 1.89 12.92
N PHE A 235 -9.09 3.13 13.34
CA PHE A 235 -8.37 3.81 14.44
C PHE A 235 -8.99 3.57 15.83
N ALA A 236 -10.14 2.91 15.91
CA ALA A 236 -10.95 2.81 17.13
C ALA A 236 -10.24 2.16 18.33
N LYS A 237 -9.25 1.31 18.12
CA LYS A 237 -8.50 0.63 19.18
C LYS A 237 -7.22 1.36 19.59
N VAL A 238 -6.82 2.42 18.89
CA VAL A 238 -5.57 3.14 19.17
C VAL A 238 -5.77 4.13 20.30
N ASN A 239 -4.90 4.05 21.31
CA ASN A 239 -4.79 5.10 22.30
C ASN A 239 -3.65 6.05 21.92
N ALA A 240 -3.97 7.31 21.67
CA ALA A 240 -2.98 8.30 21.25
C ALA A 240 -1.80 8.44 22.26
N GLY A 241 -2.05 8.19 23.54
CA GLY A 241 -1.02 8.23 24.60
C GLY A 241 -0.06 7.04 24.60
N THR A 242 -0.37 5.97 23.88
CA THR A 242 0.46 4.74 23.78
C THR A 242 1.18 4.59 22.44
N ILE A 243 0.96 5.52 21.51
CA ILE A 243 1.65 5.51 20.21
C ILE A 243 3.17 5.63 20.43
N ARG A 244 3.91 4.75 19.78
CA ARG A 244 5.39 4.67 19.84
C ARG A 244 5.98 5.09 18.48
N PRO A 245 6.38 6.36 18.32
CA PRO A 245 7.17 6.77 17.15
C PRO A 245 8.49 6.02 17.11
N ALA A 246 9.09 5.89 15.92
CA ALA A 246 10.45 5.37 15.83
C ALA A 246 11.44 6.32 16.54
N PRO A 247 12.59 5.80 17.02
CA PRO A 247 13.60 6.61 17.70
C PRO A 247 13.97 7.86 16.88
N GLY A 248 13.94 9.03 17.54
CA GLY A 248 14.23 10.32 16.91
C GLY A 248 13.16 10.86 15.93
N LYS A 249 11.99 10.24 15.86
CA LYS A 249 10.86 10.69 15.04
C LYS A 249 9.74 11.24 15.91
N SER A 250 8.96 12.19 15.36
CA SER A 250 7.69 12.64 15.92
C SER A 250 6.50 11.92 15.25
N CYS A 251 5.36 12.00 15.91
CA CYS A 251 4.08 11.54 15.37
C CYS A 251 3.06 12.67 15.48
N ASP A 252 2.56 13.13 14.35
CA ASP A 252 1.52 14.14 14.26
C ASP A 252 0.20 13.46 13.86
N ILE A 253 -0.85 13.71 14.65
CA ILE A 253 -2.19 13.17 14.38
C ILE A 253 -3.08 14.33 13.94
N GLU A 254 -3.64 14.22 12.74
CA GLU A 254 -4.59 15.18 12.20
C GLU A 254 -5.94 14.52 11.96
N THR A 255 -7.02 15.14 12.46
CA THR A 255 -8.39 14.78 12.06
C THR A 255 -8.79 15.63 10.87
N LYS A 256 -9.12 14.99 9.75
CA LYS A 256 -9.52 15.69 8.53
C LYS A 256 -10.98 15.39 8.22
N GLU A 257 -11.83 16.40 8.34
CA GLU A 257 -13.19 16.40 7.80
C GLU A 257 -13.16 17.02 6.39
N LEU A 258 -13.93 16.44 5.45
CA LEU A 258 -14.15 17.09 4.17
C LEU A 258 -15.01 18.34 4.39
N THR A 259 -14.44 19.50 4.19
CA THR A 259 -15.24 20.72 4.04
C THR A 259 -16.00 20.63 2.72
N CYS A 260 -17.31 20.43 2.81
CA CYS A 260 -18.20 20.45 1.64
C CYS A 260 -18.16 21.87 1.02
N SER A 261 -17.41 22.04 -0.07
CA SER A 261 -17.38 23.29 -0.82
C SER A 261 -18.72 23.62 -1.52
N VAL A 262 -19.67 22.68 -1.53
CA VAL A 262 -20.97 22.81 -2.21
C VAL A 262 -22.03 23.48 -1.32
N CYS A 263 -21.82 23.57 0.01
CA CYS A 263 -22.81 24.15 0.93
C CYS A 263 -22.65 25.68 1.17
N LYS A 264 -21.70 26.37 0.53
CA LYS A 264 -21.55 27.82 0.61
C LYS A 264 -22.23 28.53 -0.58
N GLY A 265 -23.50 28.36 -0.73
CA GLY A 265 -24.22 29.03 -1.81
C GLY A 265 -25.74 28.93 -1.72
N ARG A 266 -26.31 29.02 -0.53
CA ARG A 266 -27.73 29.30 -0.29
C ARG A 266 -27.85 29.99 1.07
N GLU A 267 -27.62 31.26 1.13
CA GLU A 267 -28.28 32.21 2.01
C GLU A 267 -28.92 33.30 1.15
#